data_07afdbf1d1ee57b57c8caa669fac28c1
#
_entry.id   07afdbf1d1ee57b57c8caa669fac28c1
#
_cell.length_a   1.000
_cell.length_b   1.000
_cell.length_c   1.000
_cell.angle_alpha   90.00
_cell.angle_beta   90.00
_cell.angle_gamma   90.00
#
_symmetry.space_group_name_H-M   'P 1'
#
loop_
_entity.id
_entity.type
_entity.pdbx_description
1 polymer ?
#
loop_
_entity_poly.entity_id
_entity_poly.type
_entity_poly.pdbx_seq_one_letter_code
_entity_poly.pdbx_strand_id
1 'polypeptide(L)'
;MEEINTTSSQFPDITDQADNSSKKDFSRVGLKSISVIESELNSLYTGVGMRDISYSCVIELRGNDVLDFLHRISTNSVKNLAKEEVAKTIFTTEKGRIIDIVTIINLDEYQLLVSSQEHQEKMMMWLNKYVISDDVKINNINGKYTLLEVLGPQADSFMTLISGNIVNNINPNTIKIINTEGIIFFLMKHFDHNGQLIYWILADPVYAQKLIRYIIENKDPFNFNLIGEEAYSHYRIENGVPTAPNEINDLYNPHEVGLMQLVNTTKGCYIGQEVIVRLDTYDKVQKSLCGFMFSETINDYEKFVLSDESNVEAGNITSTIYSYKFKRHIGIGFVKRKHFEEGTVLLAKNADRNPIKVTVKKLPFKK
;
A
#
# COMPACT_ATOMS: atom_id res chain seq x y z
N MET A 1 27.12 22.43 7.74
CA MET A 1 26.61 21.27 7.02
C MET A 1 26.43 20.19 8.05
N GLU A 2 25.26 20.15 8.67
CA GLU A 2 24.87 19.13 9.62
C GLU A 2 24.09 18.07 8.87
N GLU A 3 24.59 16.84 8.96
CA GLU A 3 23.94 15.67 8.38
C GLU A 3 22.62 15.41 9.10
N ILE A 4 21.52 15.46 8.36
CA ILE A 4 20.20 15.06 8.87
C ILE A 4 20.19 13.54 8.93
N ASN A 5 20.41 13.01 10.13
CA ASN A 5 20.19 11.60 10.44
C ASN A 5 18.70 11.27 10.31
N THR A 6 18.32 10.60 9.24
CA THR A 6 17.01 9.94 9.12
C THR A 6 16.98 8.76 10.08
N THR A 7 16.40 8.96 11.26
CA THR A 7 16.09 7.88 12.19
C THR A 7 14.96 7.03 11.59
N SER A 8 15.33 5.90 10.97
CA SER A 8 14.38 4.80 10.74
C SER A 8 13.84 4.35 12.10
N SER A 9 12.53 4.19 12.23
CA SER A 9 11.89 3.64 13.43
C SER A 9 12.40 2.22 13.66
N GLN A 10 13.40 2.08 14.52
CA GLN A 10 13.92 0.79 14.92
C GLN A 10 13.10 0.29 16.10
N PHE A 11 12.50 -0.88 15.99
CA PHE A 11 12.05 -1.60 17.18
C PHE A 11 13.28 -1.87 18.04
N PRO A 12 13.29 -1.49 19.33
CA PRO A 12 14.41 -1.78 20.20
C PRO A 12 14.59 -3.31 20.35
N ASP A 13 15.83 -3.73 20.46
CA ASP A 13 16.23 -5.14 20.65
C ASP A 13 15.43 -5.78 21.80
N ILE A 14 14.52 -6.68 21.47
CA ILE A 14 13.71 -7.46 22.44
C ILE A 14 14.52 -8.66 22.92
N THR A 15 15.79 -8.48 23.23
CA THR A 15 16.64 -9.59 23.63
C THR A 15 17.42 -9.29 24.89
N ASP A 16 16.76 -9.51 26.03
CA ASP A 16 17.45 -10.08 27.18
C ASP A 16 16.64 -11.28 27.65
N GLN A 17 17.21 -12.46 27.44
CA GLN A 17 16.77 -13.77 27.93
C GLN A 17 15.65 -14.50 27.17
N ALA A 18 15.78 -14.70 25.86
CA ALA A 18 15.12 -15.82 25.19
C ALA A 18 16.01 -16.30 24.04
N ASP A 19 16.16 -17.58 23.99
CA ASP A 19 16.90 -18.43 23.06
C ASP A 19 17.34 -17.80 21.72
N ASN A 20 18.60 -18.07 21.34
CA ASN A 20 19.33 -17.53 20.17
C ASN A 20 18.69 -17.81 18.78
N SER A 21 17.44 -18.25 18.68
CA SER A 21 16.77 -18.62 17.42
C SER A 21 15.76 -17.61 16.87
N SER A 22 15.48 -16.49 17.56
CA SER A 22 14.37 -15.57 17.21
C SER A 22 14.75 -14.10 17.00
N LYS A 23 16.02 -13.79 16.73
CA LYS A 23 16.41 -12.41 16.35
C LYS A 23 16.02 -12.11 14.90
N LYS A 24 14.75 -11.80 14.65
CA LYS A 24 14.29 -11.20 13.40
C LYS A 24 14.17 -9.69 13.61
N ASP A 25 15.21 -8.97 13.25
CA ASP A 25 15.26 -7.51 13.23
C ASP A 25 14.59 -6.99 11.95
N PHE A 26 13.55 -6.13 12.07
CA PHE A 26 12.87 -5.52 10.93
C PHE A 26 13.77 -4.54 10.15
N SER A 27 14.89 -4.11 10.71
CA SER A 27 15.67 -2.96 10.20
C SER A 27 16.93 -3.31 9.42
N ARG A 28 17.28 -4.59 9.20
CA ARG A 28 18.48 -4.92 8.43
C ARG A 28 18.16 -5.20 6.98
N VAL A 29 18.55 -4.26 6.11
CA VAL A 29 18.82 -4.47 4.68
C VAL A 29 20.04 -5.39 4.56
N GLY A 30 19.86 -6.67 4.94
CA GLY A 30 20.79 -7.76 4.67
C GLY A 30 20.04 -8.72 3.76
N LEU A 31 20.69 -9.26 2.73
CA LEU A 31 20.13 -10.31 1.88
C LEU A 31 19.60 -11.44 2.80
N LYS A 32 18.30 -11.50 2.98
CA LYS A 32 17.64 -12.61 3.68
C LYS A 32 17.92 -13.89 2.90
N SER A 33 18.09 -15.00 3.59
CA SER A 33 18.17 -16.28 2.89
C SER A 33 16.86 -16.53 2.14
N ILE A 34 16.93 -17.15 0.97
CA ILE A 34 15.77 -17.51 0.14
C ILE A 34 14.72 -18.26 0.97
N SER A 35 15.14 -19.15 1.87
CA SER A 35 14.24 -19.90 2.76
C SER A 35 13.43 -19.03 3.72
N VAL A 36 13.95 -17.89 4.13
CA VAL A 36 13.23 -16.93 4.98
C VAL A 36 12.15 -16.23 4.17
N ILE A 37 12.49 -15.75 2.97
CA ILE A 37 11.52 -15.08 2.08
C ILE A 37 10.39 -16.05 1.69
N GLU A 38 10.71 -17.29 1.33
CA GLU A 38 9.71 -18.32 1.02
C GLU A 38 8.79 -18.62 2.22
N SER A 39 9.32 -18.66 3.44
CA SER A 39 8.53 -18.85 4.67
C SER A 39 7.57 -17.66 4.90
N GLU A 40 8.07 -16.44 4.74
CA GLU A 40 7.25 -15.22 4.87
C GLU A 40 6.15 -15.18 3.80
N LEU A 41 6.48 -15.50 2.54
CA LEU A 41 5.50 -15.61 1.45
C LEU A 41 4.47 -16.70 1.71
N ASN A 42 4.88 -17.85 2.22
CA ASN A 42 3.96 -18.92 2.54
C ASN A 42 2.91 -18.49 3.57
N SER A 43 3.31 -17.72 4.60
CA SER A 43 2.35 -17.20 5.58
C SER A 43 1.38 -16.19 4.96
N LEU A 44 1.81 -15.36 4.01
CA LEU A 44 0.94 -14.43 3.28
C LEU A 44 -0.08 -15.16 2.40
N TYR A 45 0.25 -16.34 1.86
CA TYR A 45 -0.64 -17.09 0.98
C TYR A 45 -1.50 -18.14 1.69
N THR A 46 -1.09 -18.64 2.86
CA THR A 46 -1.77 -19.77 3.53
C THR A 46 -2.11 -19.51 5.00
N GLY A 47 -1.54 -18.48 5.60
CA GLY A 47 -1.65 -18.18 7.01
C GLY A 47 -1.87 -16.69 7.29
N VAL A 48 -0.96 -16.12 8.08
CA VAL A 48 -1.00 -14.71 8.51
C VAL A 48 0.40 -14.08 8.44
N GLY A 49 0.49 -12.94 7.79
CA GLY A 49 1.64 -12.05 7.85
C GLY A 49 1.35 -10.80 8.67
N MET A 50 2.32 -10.33 9.43
CA MET A 50 2.28 -9.01 10.06
C MET A 50 3.52 -8.21 9.65
N ARG A 51 3.31 -6.97 9.19
CA ARG A 51 4.41 -6.08 8.84
C ARG A 51 4.28 -4.72 9.52
N ASP A 52 5.40 -4.07 9.71
CA ASP A 52 5.49 -2.70 10.18
C ASP A 52 5.33 -1.73 9.00
N ILE A 53 4.33 -0.85 9.09
CA ILE A 53 4.08 0.22 8.14
C ILE A 53 4.17 1.60 8.82
N SER A 54 4.87 1.69 9.95
CA SER A 54 5.01 2.93 10.73
C SER A 54 5.77 4.04 9.99
N TYR A 55 6.48 3.70 8.91
CA TYR A 55 7.11 4.65 8.01
C TYR A 55 6.10 5.44 7.16
N SER A 56 4.83 5.03 7.11
CA SER A 56 3.79 5.77 6.40
C SER A 56 3.66 7.19 6.91
N CYS A 57 3.32 8.11 6.01
CA CYS A 57 3.01 9.48 6.37
C CYS A 57 1.68 9.53 7.11
N VAL A 58 1.67 10.05 8.33
CA VAL A 58 0.46 10.24 9.15
C VAL A 58 0.24 11.73 9.40
N ILE A 59 -0.91 12.22 8.95
CA ILE A 59 -1.31 13.62 9.08
C ILE A 59 -2.58 13.68 9.91
N GLU A 60 -2.59 14.53 10.93
CA GLU A 60 -3.78 14.87 11.73
C GLU A 60 -4.42 16.14 11.17
N LEU A 61 -5.73 16.11 10.94
CA LEU A 61 -6.51 17.29 10.61
C LEU A 61 -7.53 17.57 11.71
N ARG A 62 -7.64 18.84 12.11
CA ARG A 62 -8.59 19.35 13.09
C ARG A 62 -9.32 20.57 12.56
N GLY A 63 -10.58 20.71 12.92
CA GLY A 63 -11.43 21.85 12.57
C GLY A 63 -12.81 21.39 12.13
N ASN A 64 -13.73 22.34 12.05
CA ASN A 64 -15.14 22.05 11.74
C ASN A 64 -15.36 21.69 10.26
N ASP A 65 -14.46 22.13 9.36
CA ASP A 65 -14.64 21.99 7.92
C ASP A 65 -13.85 20.82 7.32
N VAL A 66 -13.17 20.00 8.14
CA VAL A 66 -12.22 18.96 7.66
C VAL A 66 -12.86 17.99 6.69
N LEU A 67 -14.00 17.39 7.01
CA LEU A 67 -14.63 16.40 6.13
C LEU A 67 -15.16 17.03 4.84
N ASP A 68 -15.68 18.26 4.90
CA ASP A 68 -16.12 19.00 3.70
C ASP A 68 -14.92 19.37 2.83
N PHE A 69 -13.85 19.86 3.43
CA PHE A 69 -12.58 20.12 2.75
C PHE A 69 -12.04 18.87 2.05
N LEU A 70 -11.89 17.76 2.79
CA LEU A 70 -11.41 16.50 2.23
C LEU A 70 -12.31 15.97 1.12
N HIS A 71 -13.63 16.16 1.25
CA HIS A 71 -14.58 15.78 0.22
C HIS A 71 -14.34 16.53 -1.09
N ARG A 72 -14.06 17.84 -1.05
CA ARG A 72 -13.80 18.65 -2.25
C ARG A 72 -12.49 18.33 -2.96
N ILE A 73 -11.50 17.82 -2.23
CA ILE A 73 -10.16 17.58 -2.76
C ILE A 73 -9.86 16.10 -3.06
N SER A 74 -10.75 15.17 -2.75
CA SER A 74 -10.55 13.74 -2.94
C SER A 74 -11.52 13.13 -3.93
N THR A 75 -11.16 12.00 -4.52
CA THR A 75 -11.97 11.31 -5.52
C THR A 75 -13.16 10.56 -4.94
N ASN A 76 -13.11 10.17 -3.65
CA ASN A 76 -14.19 9.42 -3.00
C ASN A 76 -15.09 10.33 -2.16
N SER A 77 -16.29 9.87 -1.82
CA SER A 77 -17.22 10.59 -0.96
C SER A 77 -16.83 10.40 0.50
N VAL A 78 -16.48 11.49 1.19
CA VAL A 78 -16.05 11.47 2.59
C VAL A 78 -16.76 12.50 3.46
N LYS A 79 -17.64 13.34 2.88
CA LYS A 79 -18.34 14.41 3.60
C LYS A 79 -19.16 13.88 4.80
N ASN A 80 -19.80 12.74 4.63
CA ASN A 80 -20.68 12.14 5.63
C ASN A 80 -20.04 10.91 6.32
N LEU A 81 -18.72 10.86 6.34
CA LEU A 81 -17.99 9.78 7.03
C LEU A 81 -18.30 9.88 8.52
N ALA A 82 -18.97 8.87 9.07
CA ALA A 82 -19.37 8.87 10.47
C ALA A 82 -18.13 8.64 11.38
N LYS A 83 -18.29 8.91 12.67
CA LYS A 83 -17.27 8.58 13.68
C LYS A 83 -16.90 7.10 13.58
N GLU A 84 -15.60 6.82 13.67
CA GLU A 84 -15.01 5.49 13.55
C GLU A 84 -15.17 4.84 12.17
N GLU A 85 -15.61 5.57 11.16
CA GLU A 85 -15.58 5.11 9.78
C GLU A 85 -14.26 5.48 9.08
N VAL A 86 -13.93 4.69 8.09
CA VAL A 86 -12.71 4.79 7.29
C VAL A 86 -13.06 4.83 5.82
N ALA A 87 -12.43 5.72 5.08
CA ALA A 87 -12.55 5.78 3.63
C ALA A 87 -11.18 5.79 2.96
N LYS A 88 -10.99 4.96 1.95
CA LYS A 88 -9.84 5.02 1.06
C LYS A 88 -10.18 5.87 -0.16
N THR A 89 -9.31 6.78 -0.54
CA THR A 89 -9.52 7.74 -1.63
C THR A 89 -8.21 8.04 -2.35
N ILE A 90 -8.29 8.74 -3.47
CA ILE A 90 -7.14 9.22 -4.21
C ILE A 90 -7.15 10.76 -4.18
N PHE A 91 -6.00 11.37 -3.94
CA PHE A 91 -5.79 12.78 -4.23
C PHE A 91 -5.19 12.93 -5.62
N THR A 92 -5.73 13.85 -6.39
CA THR A 92 -5.30 14.07 -7.77
C THR A 92 -4.98 15.54 -8.03
N THR A 93 -4.14 15.77 -9.02
CA THR A 93 -3.91 17.11 -9.57
C THR A 93 -5.12 17.56 -10.40
N GLU A 94 -5.17 18.83 -10.78
CA GLU A 94 -6.19 19.39 -11.68
C GLU A 94 -6.20 18.66 -13.06
N LYS A 95 -5.10 18.01 -13.43
CA LYS A 95 -4.99 17.19 -14.65
C LYS A 95 -5.41 15.73 -14.44
N GLY A 96 -6.02 15.39 -13.30
CA GLY A 96 -6.46 14.04 -12.96
C GLY A 96 -5.30 13.05 -12.74
N ARG A 97 -4.07 13.53 -12.47
CA ARG A 97 -2.92 12.69 -12.16
C ARG A 97 -2.87 12.38 -10.67
N ILE A 98 -2.48 11.17 -10.32
CA ILE A 98 -2.43 10.70 -8.93
C ILE A 98 -1.35 11.47 -8.16
N ILE A 99 -1.72 12.01 -7.01
CA ILE A 99 -0.77 12.50 -6.02
C ILE A 99 -0.42 11.36 -5.08
N ASP A 100 -1.45 10.76 -4.45
CA ASP A 100 -1.29 9.57 -3.61
C ASP A 100 -2.65 8.89 -3.36
N ILE A 101 -2.58 7.64 -2.86
CA ILE A 101 -3.71 6.94 -2.25
C ILE A 101 -3.69 7.25 -0.75
N VAL A 102 -4.83 7.68 -0.22
CA VAL A 102 -4.95 8.12 1.16
C VAL A 102 -6.06 7.35 1.86
N THR A 103 -5.76 6.86 3.05
CA THR A 103 -6.77 6.32 3.97
C THR A 103 -7.15 7.41 4.96
N ILE A 104 -8.42 7.81 4.96
CA ILE A 104 -9.00 8.81 5.86
C ILE A 104 -9.73 8.06 6.98
N ILE A 105 -9.37 8.36 8.22
CA ILE A 105 -9.96 7.78 9.44
C ILE A 105 -10.65 8.90 10.21
N ASN A 106 -11.95 8.80 10.42
CA ASN A 106 -12.68 9.79 11.22
C ASN A 106 -12.76 9.35 12.70
N LEU A 107 -12.04 10.07 13.57
CA LEU A 107 -12.04 9.84 15.02
C LEU A 107 -12.91 10.87 15.78
N ASP A 108 -13.83 11.55 15.05
CA ASP A 108 -14.75 12.58 15.56
C ASP A 108 -14.05 13.92 15.82
N GLU A 109 -13.27 14.04 16.89
CA GLU A 109 -12.57 15.28 17.27
C GLU A 109 -11.46 15.66 16.25
N TYR A 110 -10.96 14.72 15.50
CA TYR A 110 -9.95 14.88 14.46
C TYR A 110 -9.99 13.75 13.44
N GLN A 111 -9.42 14.00 12.29
CA GLN A 111 -9.27 13.00 11.24
C GLN A 111 -7.78 12.67 11.06
N LEU A 112 -7.50 11.38 10.82
CA LEU A 112 -6.17 10.93 10.41
C LEU A 112 -6.16 10.64 8.92
N LEU A 113 -5.11 11.07 8.25
CA LEU A 113 -4.77 10.68 6.90
C LEU A 113 -3.52 9.81 6.96
N VAL A 114 -3.60 8.61 6.41
CA VAL A 114 -2.44 7.73 6.24
C VAL A 114 -2.15 7.63 4.75
N SER A 115 -0.92 7.96 4.36
CA SER A 115 -0.46 7.98 2.97
C SER A 115 0.98 7.48 2.84
N SER A 116 1.52 7.45 1.62
CA SER A 116 2.88 6.97 1.36
C SER A 116 3.93 7.92 1.96
N GLN A 117 4.99 7.37 2.51
CA GLN A 117 6.12 8.17 3.02
C GLN A 117 6.79 8.98 1.90
N GLU A 118 6.97 8.37 0.75
CA GLU A 118 7.63 8.97 -0.42
C GLU A 118 6.95 10.24 -0.92
N HIS A 119 5.67 10.41 -0.60
CA HIS A 119 4.89 11.57 -1.02
C HIS A 119 4.59 12.56 0.11
N GLN A 120 5.18 12.40 1.29
CA GLN A 120 4.88 13.22 2.47
C GLN A 120 4.97 14.72 2.22
N GLU A 121 6.10 15.21 1.70
CA GLU A 121 6.29 16.63 1.44
C GLU A 121 5.29 17.15 0.40
N LYS A 122 5.12 16.41 -0.68
CA LYS A 122 4.17 16.72 -1.75
C LYS A 122 2.74 16.77 -1.21
N MET A 123 2.38 15.83 -0.33
CA MET A 123 1.07 15.78 0.32
C MET A 123 0.82 17.00 1.21
N MET A 124 1.78 17.34 2.08
CA MET A 124 1.69 18.51 2.96
C MET A 124 1.56 19.81 2.15
N MET A 125 2.38 19.99 1.12
CA MET A 125 2.29 21.16 0.25
C MET A 125 0.94 21.23 -0.47
N TRP A 126 0.45 20.09 -0.96
CA TRP A 126 -0.80 20.02 -1.70
C TRP A 126 -2.01 20.30 -0.80
N LEU A 127 -2.09 19.72 0.40
CA LEU A 127 -3.14 20.00 1.36
C LEU A 127 -3.18 21.51 1.71
N ASN A 128 -2.03 22.08 2.08
CA ASN A 128 -1.95 23.51 2.44
C ASN A 128 -2.33 24.45 1.28
N LYS A 129 -2.08 24.06 0.03
CA LYS A 129 -2.48 24.84 -1.15
C LYS A 129 -3.99 25.08 -1.23
N TYR A 130 -4.79 24.10 -0.76
CA TYR A 130 -6.26 24.12 -0.93
C TYR A 130 -7.02 24.54 0.34
N VAL A 131 -6.36 24.71 1.46
CA VAL A 131 -6.94 25.37 2.66
C VAL A 131 -6.89 26.88 2.44
N ILE A 132 -8.03 27.51 2.16
CA ILE A 132 -8.10 28.97 1.89
C ILE A 132 -8.82 29.68 3.03
N SER A 133 -10.06 29.34 3.28
CA SER A 133 -10.91 29.94 4.31
C SER A 133 -11.52 28.92 5.25
N ASP A 134 -11.16 27.68 5.07
CA ASP A 134 -11.69 26.55 5.84
C ASP A 134 -11.11 26.55 7.27
N ASP A 135 -11.91 26.20 8.25
CA ASP A 135 -11.43 25.89 9.60
C ASP A 135 -10.79 24.49 9.59
N VAL A 136 -9.55 24.45 9.10
CA VAL A 136 -8.75 23.23 8.97
C VAL A 136 -7.32 23.48 9.41
N LYS A 137 -6.86 22.74 10.40
CA LYS A 137 -5.46 22.72 10.87
C LYS A 137 -4.83 21.39 10.49
N ILE A 138 -3.66 21.43 9.87
CA ILE A 138 -2.93 20.29 9.34
C ILE A 138 -1.66 20.09 10.16
N ASN A 139 -1.51 18.95 10.80
CA ASN A 139 -0.37 18.60 11.62
C ASN A 139 0.28 17.31 11.10
N ASN A 140 1.58 17.36 10.83
CA ASN A 140 2.36 16.13 10.63
C ASN A 140 2.59 15.49 12.00
N ILE A 141 2.15 14.23 12.15
CA ILE A 141 2.27 13.47 13.39
C ILE A 141 2.99 12.14 13.18
N ASN A 142 3.89 12.06 12.21
CA ASN A 142 4.73 10.88 11.99
C ASN A 142 5.43 10.47 13.29
N GLY A 143 5.46 9.14 13.53
CA GLY A 143 6.05 8.59 14.75
C GLY A 143 5.17 8.67 16.01
N LYS A 144 4.00 9.33 15.97
CA LYS A 144 3.04 9.33 17.08
C LYS A 144 2.34 7.99 17.25
N TYR A 145 2.25 7.22 16.19
CA TYR A 145 1.68 5.86 16.20
C TYR A 145 2.66 4.87 15.59
N THR A 146 2.72 3.68 16.16
CA THR A 146 3.21 2.48 15.49
C THR A 146 2.05 1.91 14.68
N LEU A 147 2.27 1.71 13.38
CA LEU A 147 1.30 1.13 12.46
C LEU A 147 1.74 -0.26 12.05
N LEU A 148 0.89 -1.25 12.34
CA LEU A 148 1.13 -2.63 11.91
C LEU A 148 0.00 -3.04 10.95
N GLU A 149 0.36 -3.74 9.89
CA GLU A 149 -0.60 -4.33 8.96
C GLU A 149 -0.59 -5.85 9.13
N VAL A 150 -1.78 -6.43 9.34
CA VAL A 150 -1.99 -7.87 9.44
C VAL A 150 -2.78 -8.32 8.23
N LEU A 151 -2.24 -9.24 7.47
CA LEU A 151 -2.80 -9.70 6.19
C LEU A 151 -2.58 -11.20 6.00
N GLY A 152 -3.29 -11.77 5.02
CA GLY A 152 -3.29 -13.20 4.73
C GLY A 152 -4.66 -13.82 4.94
N PRO A 153 -4.89 -15.03 4.40
CA PRO A 153 -6.23 -15.65 4.37
C PRO A 153 -6.79 -15.98 5.77
N GLN A 154 -5.94 -16.06 6.78
CA GLN A 154 -6.36 -16.35 8.16
C GLN A 154 -6.32 -15.11 9.07
N ALA A 155 -6.14 -13.91 8.53
CA ALA A 155 -6.01 -12.67 9.31
C ALA A 155 -7.23 -12.41 10.22
N ASP A 156 -8.46 -12.67 9.75
CA ASP A 156 -9.68 -12.47 10.53
C ASP A 156 -9.75 -13.39 11.76
N SER A 157 -9.49 -14.68 11.56
CA SER A 157 -9.45 -15.67 12.65
C SER A 157 -8.30 -15.39 13.63
N PHE A 158 -7.16 -14.98 13.11
CA PHE A 158 -6.00 -14.61 13.91
C PHE A 158 -6.29 -13.38 14.79
N MET A 159 -6.85 -12.32 14.20
CA MET A 159 -7.21 -11.13 14.98
C MET A 159 -8.29 -11.42 16.00
N THR A 160 -9.21 -12.35 15.71
CA THR A 160 -10.19 -12.84 16.71
C THR A 160 -9.51 -13.55 17.88
N LEU A 161 -8.47 -14.35 17.63
CA LEU A 161 -7.68 -14.97 18.70
C LEU A 161 -6.97 -13.90 19.57
N ILE A 162 -6.33 -12.92 18.92
CA ILE A 162 -5.53 -11.88 19.59
C ILE A 162 -6.39 -10.87 20.36
N SER A 163 -7.52 -10.46 19.79
CA SER A 163 -8.34 -9.34 20.30
C SER A 163 -9.72 -9.75 20.82
N GLY A 164 -10.04 -11.04 20.74
CA GLY A 164 -11.31 -11.59 21.19
C GLY A 164 -12.47 -11.40 20.19
N ASN A 165 -13.65 -11.87 20.57
CA ASN A 165 -14.83 -11.88 19.71
C ASN A 165 -15.33 -10.50 19.25
N ILE A 166 -14.83 -9.42 19.82
CA ILE A 166 -15.15 -8.04 19.40
C ILE A 166 -14.79 -7.82 17.91
N VAL A 167 -13.76 -8.51 17.39
CA VAL A 167 -13.33 -8.42 15.99
C VAL A 167 -14.45 -8.82 15.03
N ASN A 168 -15.28 -9.80 15.40
CA ASN A 168 -16.41 -10.26 14.59
C ASN A 168 -17.52 -9.19 14.45
N ASN A 169 -17.55 -8.22 15.35
CA ASN A 169 -18.52 -7.12 15.36
C ASN A 169 -17.95 -5.85 14.71
N ILE A 170 -16.70 -5.87 14.25
CA ILE A 170 -16.11 -4.75 13.50
C ILE A 170 -16.52 -4.88 12.04
N ASN A 171 -17.28 -3.93 11.54
CA ASN A 171 -17.61 -3.85 10.13
C ASN A 171 -16.39 -3.48 9.30
N PRO A 172 -16.25 -3.96 8.05
CA PRO A 172 -15.23 -3.45 7.15
C PRO A 172 -15.31 -1.92 6.98
N ASN A 173 -14.16 -1.31 6.78
CA ASN A 173 -13.99 0.16 6.71
C ASN A 173 -14.40 0.90 7.99
N THR A 174 -14.18 0.26 9.15
CA THR A 174 -14.31 0.91 10.46
C THR A 174 -13.06 0.66 11.31
N ILE A 175 -12.91 1.52 12.34
CA ILE A 175 -11.83 1.45 13.33
C ILE A 175 -12.46 1.42 14.72
N LYS A 176 -11.91 0.62 15.62
CA LYS A 176 -12.38 0.51 17.02
C LYS A 176 -11.19 0.55 17.98
N ILE A 177 -11.44 1.09 19.17
CA ILE A 177 -10.50 0.97 20.28
C ILE A 177 -10.63 -0.42 20.87
N ILE A 178 -9.52 -1.12 20.96
CA ILE A 178 -9.41 -2.45 21.56
C ILE A 178 -8.58 -2.35 22.84
N ASN A 179 -8.97 -3.14 23.82
CA ASN A 179 -8.17 -3.37 25.03
C ASN A 179 -7.97 -4.88 25.17
N THR A 180 -6.75 -5.33 24.97
CA THR A 180 -6.36 -6.73 25.14
C THR A 180 -5.30 -6.80 26.24
N GLU A 181 -5.59 -7.48 27.34
CA GLU A 181 -4.65 -7.64 28.48
C GLU A 181 -4.05 -6.29 28.98
N GLY A 182 -4.87 -5.23 28.99
CA GLY A 182 -4.44 -3.89 29.37
C GLY A 182 -3.63 -3.14 28.31
N ILE A 183 -3.48 -3.70 27.11
CA ILE A 183 -2.85 -3.05 25.96
C ILE A 183 -3.94 -2.40 25.13
N ILE A 184 -3.86 -1.07 24.99
CA ILE A 184 -4.86 -0.27 24.26
C ILE A 184 -4.31 0.08 22.90
N PHE A 185 -5.09 -0.18 21.84
CA PHE A 185 -4.76 0.17 20.46
C PHE A 185 -6.02 0.36 19.63
N PHE A 186 -5.88 1.05 18.50
CA PHE A 186 -6.92 1.09 17.48
C PHE A 186 -6.76 -0.10 16.54
N LEU A 187 -7.86 -0.79 16.26
CA LEU A 187 -7.94 -1.85 15.26
C LEU A 187 -8.86 -1.42 14.13
N MET A 188 -8.30 -1.28 12.94
CA MET A 188 -9.03 -0.98 11.73
C MET A 188 -9.18 -2.24 10.88
N LYS A 189 -10.41 -2.50 10.41
CA LYS A 189 -10.75 -3.60 9.51
C LYS A 189 -11.11 -3.02 8.15
N HIS A 190 -10.40 -3.41 7.09
CA HIS A 190 -10.65 -2.88 5.75
C HIS A 190 -10.20 -3.86 4.65
N PHE A 191 -10.40 -3.49 3.38
CA PHE A 191 -10.00 -4.31 2.25
C PHE A 191 -8.72 -3.78 1.61
N ASP A 192 -7.87 -4.70 1.14
CA ASP A 192 -6.72 -4.39 0.29
C ASP A 192 -7.16 -4.04 -1.15
N HIS A 193 -6.18 -3.87 -2.04
CA HIS A 193 -6.42 -3.57 -3.46
C HIS A 193 -7.21 -4.67 -4.19
N ASN A 194 -7.04 -5.93 -3.80
CA ASN A 194 -7.68 -7.09 -4.41
C ASN A 194 -8.98 -7.51 -3.74
N GLY A 195 -9.46 -6.72 -2.76
CA GLY A 195 -10.66 -7.02 -2.00
C GLY A 195 -10.45 -8.07 -0.90
N GLN A 196 -9.20 -8.38 -0.54
CA GLN A 196 -8.88 -9.23 0.59
C GLN A 196 -8.99 -8.43 1.89
N LEU A 197 -9.58 -9.05 2.92
CA LEU A 197 -9.70 -8.43 4.23
C LEU A 197 -8.33 -8.34 4.92
N ILE A 198 -8.00 -7.16 5.39
CA ILE A 198 -6.77 -6.87 6.13
C ILE A 198 -7.07 -6.01 7.35
N TYR A 199 -6.12 -5.98 8.29
CA TYR A 199 -6.22 -5.19 9.51
C TYR A 199 -5.06 -4.24 9.64
N TRP A 200 -5.35 -3.01 10.08
CA TRP A 200 -4.33 -2.11 10.59
C TRP A 200 -4.48 -1.93 12.09
N ILE A 201 -3.36 -1.97 12.76
CA ILE A 201 -3.25 -1.69 14.19
C ILE A 201 -2.51 -0.36 14.32
N LEU A 202 -3.12 0.60 15.02
CA LEU A 202 -2.49 1.87 15.36
C LEU A 202 -2.34 1.90 16.88
N ALA A 203 -1.12 1.84 17.37
CA ALA A 203 -0.82 1.84 18.79
C ALA A 203 0.13 2.99 19.15
N ASP A 204 -0.02 3.53 20.36
CA ASP A 204 1.03 4.37 20.93
C ASP A 204 2.32 3.54 21.00
N PRO A 205 3.49 4.09 20.64
CA PRO A 205 4.75 3.37 20.63
C PRO A 205 5.08 2.65 21.95
N VAL A 206 4.63 3.21 23.10
CA VAL A 206 4.80 2.57 24.42
C VAL A 206 4.04 1.26 24.52
N TYR A 207 2.84 1.18 23.94
CA TYR A 207 2.03 -0.04 23.93
C TYR A 207 2.40 -0.99 22.79
N ALA A 208 2.91 -0.47 21.69
CA ALA A 208 3.22 -1.26 20.50
C ALA A 208 4.18 -2.42 20.78
N GLN A 209 5.23 -2.21 21.57
CA GLN A 209 6.19 -3.25 21.93
C GLN A 209 5.54 -4.38 22.73
N LYS A 210 4.68 -4.03 23.69
CA LYS A 210 3.95 -5.02 24.48
C LYS A 210 2.98 -5.81 23.60
N LEU A 211 2.30 -5.12 22.67
CA LEU A 211 1.38 -5.74 21.73
C LEU A 211 2.09 -6.71 20.79
N ILE A 212 3.21 -6.32 20.20
CA ILE A 212 3.99 -7.18 19.30
C ILE A 212 4.46 -8.44 20.05
N ARG A 213 4.97 -8.29 21.28
CA ARG A 213 5.36 -9.42 22.10
C ARG A 213 4.17 -10.34 22.38
N TYR A 214 3.04 -9.79 22.81
CA TYR A 214 1.80 -10.53 23.05
C TYR A 214 1.34 -11.31 21.81
N ILE A 215 1.35 -10.67 20.63
CA ILE A 215 1.01 -11.31 19.35
C ILE A 215 1.95 -12.49 19.04
N ILE A 216 3.25 -12.30 19.21
CA ILE A 216 4.26 -13.34 18.93
C ILE A 216 4.10 -14.53 19.90
N GLU A 217 3.83 -14.28 21.17
CA GLU A 217 3.63 -15.31 22.19
C GLU A 217 2.33 -16.11 22.00
N ASN A 218 1.31 -15.50 21.41
CA ASN A 218 -0.02 -16.10 21.25
C ASN A 218 -0.37 -16.43 19.78
N LYS A 219 0.60 -16.56 18.90
CA LYS A 219 0.39 -16.80 17.45
C LYS A 219 -0.10 -18.20 17.08
N ASP A 220 0.10 -19.18 17.95
CA ASP A 220 -0.27 -20.56 17.66
C ASP A 220 -1.79 -20.77 17.73
N PRO A 221 -2.38 -21.60 16.86
CA PRO A 221 -1.74 -22.54 15.90
C PRO A 221 -1.52 -21.97 14.49
N PHE A 222 -1.51 -20.67 14.28
CA PHE A 222 -1.45 -20.06 12.95
C PHE A 222 -0.05 -20.16 12.33
N ASN A 223 0.02 -20.34 11.01
CA ASN A 223 1.24 -20.12 10.24
C ASN A 223 1.51 -18.61 10.15
N PHE A 224 2.11 -18.05 11.19
CA PHE A 224 2.36 -16.63 11.36
C PHE A 224 3.83 -16.29 11.10
N ASN A 225 4.08 -15.23 10.33
CA ASN A 225 5.41 -14.64 10.18
C ASN A 225 5.35 -13.11 10.25
N LEU A 226 6.46 -12.53 10.75
CA LEU A 226 6.77 -11.13 10.54
C LEU A 226 7.27 -10.96 9.09
N ILE A 227 6.67 -10.04 8.35
CA ILE A 227 6.90 -9.86 6.92
C ILE A 227 7.85 -8.68 6.71
N GLY A 228 8.97 -8.94 6.06
CA GLY A 228 9.89 -7.89 5.64
C GLY A 228 9.51 -7.30 4.29
N GLU A 229 10.08 -6.13 3.97
CA GLU A 229 9.81 -5.39 2.74
C GLU A 229 10.10 -6.21 1.47
N GLU A 230 11.12 -7.07 1.50
CA GLU A 230 11.47 -7.91 0.36
C GLU A 230 10.36 -8.93 0.07
N ALA A 231 9.92 -9.69 1.08
CA ALA A 231 8.81 -10.64 0.91
C ALA A 231 7.50 -9.95 0.54
N TYR A 232 7.22 -8.77 1.13
CA TYR A 232 6.05 -7.99 0.74
C TYR A 232 6.14 -7.49 -0.71
N SER A 233 7.33 -7.10 -1.18
CA SER A 233 7.55 -6.71 -2.58
C SER A 233 7.25 -7.85 -3.55
N HIS A 234 7.66 -9.09 -3.21
CA HIS A 234 7.28 -10.27 -3.98
C HIS A 234 5.76 -10.46 -4.00
N TYR A 235 5.13 -10.44 -2.81
CA TYR A 235 3.69 -10.62 -2.67
C TYR A 235 2.91 -9.56 -3.47
N ARG A 236 3.26 -8.26 -3.33
CA ARG A 236 2.53 -7.19 -4.02
C ARG A 236 2.63 -7.27 -5.54
N ILE A 237 3.83 -7.59 -6.07
CA ILE A 237 4.04 -7.69 -7.52
C ILE A 237 3.29 -8.90 -8.08
N GLU A 238 3.35 -10.06 -7.43
CA GLU A 238 2.58 -11.25 -7.83
C GLU A 238 1.06 -11.01 -7.82
N ASN A 239 0.59 -10.17 -6.92
CA ASN A 239 -0.83 -9.80 -6.80
C ASN A 239 -1.20 -8.51 -7.55
N GLY A 240 -0.25 -7.87 -8.24
CA GLY A 240 -0.51 -6.68 -9.05
C GLY A 240 -0.85 -5.43 -8.22
N VAL A 241 -0.39 -5.36 -6.97
CA VAL A 241 -0.66 -4.23 -6.07
C VAL A 241 0.32 -3.09 -6.37
N PRO A 242 -0.19 -1.93 -6.85
CA PRO A 242 0.64 -0.77 -7.13
C PRO A 242 1.12 -0.09 -5.84
N THR A 243 2.30 0.51 -5.88
CA THR A 243 2.88 1.25 -4.74
C THR A 243 3.54 2.56 -5.18
N ALA A 244 3.66 3.50 -4.24
CA ALA A 244 4.48 4.69 -4.40
C ALA A 244 5.98 4.33 -4.23
N PRO A 245 6.88 5.03 -4.92
CA PRO A 245 6.62 5.99 -5.99
C PRO A 245 6.53 5.34 -7.38
N ASN A 246 6.55 4.00 -7.47
CA ASN A 246 6.72 3.28 -8.73
C ASN A 246 5.48 3.38 -9.64
N GLU A 247 4.32 2.93 -9.15
CA GLU A 247 3.06 2.91 -9.90
C GLU A 247 2.10 4.01 -9.45
N ILE A 248 2.23 4.50 -8.21
CA ILE A 248 1.43 5.58 -7.64
C ILE A 248 2.26 6.86 -7.68
N ASN A 249 2.01 7.70 -8.68
CA ASN A 249 2.68 8.98 -8.88
C ASN A 249 1.91 9.84 -9.92
N ASP A 250 2.41 11.05 -10.22
CA ASP A 250 1.76 12.01 -11.13
C ASP A 250 2.01 11.75 -12.64
N LEU A 251 2.62 10.64 -13.00
CA LEU A 251 2.69 10.17 -14.38
C LEU A 251 1.42 9.45 -14.81
N TYR A 252 0.62 8.99 -13.85
CA TYR A 252 -0.54 8.11 -14.08
C TYR A 252 -1.83 8.70 -13.50
N ASN A 253 -2.96 8.24 -14.01
CA ASN A 253 -4.29 8.56 -13.51
C ASN A 253 -4.97 7.31 -12.93
N PRO A 254 -6.08 7.42 -12.18
CA PRO A 254 -6.75 6.29 -11.55
C PRO A 254 -7.20 5.17 -12.51
N HIS A 255 -7.59 5.51 -13.75
CA HIS A 255 -7.93 4.50 -14.76
C HIS A 255 -6.72 3.67 -15.17
N GLU A 256 -5.59 4.34 -15.44
CA GLU A 256 -4.37 3.68 -15.89
C GLU A 256 -3.82 2.68 -14.85
N VAL A 257 -4.01 2.99 -13.56
CA VAL A 257 -3.54 2.12 -12.45
C VAL A 257 -4.59 1.08 -12.02
N GLY A 258 -5.83 1.16 -12.54
CA GLY A 258 -6.90 0.25 -12.15
C GLY A 258 -7.50 0.55 -10.78
N LEU A 259 -7.58 1.83 -10.39
CA LEU A 259 -8.02 2.29 -9.07
C LEU A 259 -9.42 2.95 -9.09
N MET A 260 -10.24 2.69 -10.10
CA MET A 260 -11.54 3.34 -10.24
C MET A 260 -12.53 2.99 -9.13
N GLN A 261 -12.33 1.89 -8.41
CA GLN A 261 -13.10 1.57 -7.19
C GLN A 261 -12.90 2.59 -6.04
N LEU A 262 -11.84 3.42 -6.10
CA LEU A 262 -11.59 4.52 -5.16
C LEU A 262 -12.10 5.88 -5.67
N VAL A 263 -12.83 5.88 -6.79
CA VAL A 263 -13.38 7.08 -7.42
C VAL A 263 -14.90 7.01 -7.39
N ASN A 264 -15.53 7.96 -6.70
CA ASN A 264 -16.98 8.10 -6.72
C ASN A 264 -17.38 9.05 -7.85
N THR A 265 -18.00 8.52 -8.90
CA THR A 265 -18.39 9.29 -10.09
C THR A 265 -19.67 10.11 -9.89
N THR A 266 -20.42 9.86 -8.81
CA THR A 266 -21.72 10.51 -8.52
C THR A 266 -21.66 11.56 -7.41
N LYS A 267 -20.52 11.68 -6.71
CA LYS A 267 -20.31 12.77 -5.75
C LYS A 267 -20.17 14.12 -6.45
N GLY A 268 -20.32 15.21 -5.73
CA GLY A 268 -20.07 16.56 -6.23
C GLY A 268 -18.65 16.79 -6.77
N CYS A 269 -18.36 18.03 -7.17
CA CYS A 269 -17.08 18.38 -7.79
C CYS A 269 -15.87 18.08 -6.87
N TYR A 270 -14.81 17.61 -7.49
CA TYR A 270 -13.50 17.42 -6.85
C TYR A 270 -12.36 17.73 -7.83
N ILE A 271 -11.15 17.90 -7.29
CA ILE A 271 -9.97 18.26 -8.11
C ILE A 271 -9.64 17.14 -9.11
N GLY A 272 -9.55 17.49 -10.39
CA GLY A 272 -9.23 16.55 -11.49
C GLY A 272 -10.43 15.77 -12.04
N GLN A 273 -11.65 15.96 -11.50
CA GLN A 273 -12.85 15.21 -11.90
C GLN A 273 -13.13 15.28 -13.40
N GLU A 274 -13.07 16.45 -14.01
CA GLU A 274 -13.37 16.61 -15.44
C GLU A 274 -12.55 15.68 -16.33
N VAL A 275 -11.25 15.58 -16.05
CA VAL A 275 -10.34 14.72 -16.82
C VAL A 275 -10.64 13.25 -16.56
N ILE A 276 -10.84 12.85 -15.29
CA ILE A 276 -11.12 11.47 -14.91
C ILE A 276 -12.42 10.97 -15.51
N VAL A 277 -13.51 11.73 -15.37
CA VAL A 277 -14.83 11.38 -15.93
C VAL A 277 -14.80 11.34 -17.46
N ARG A 278 -14.08 12.29 -18.10
CA ARG A 278 -13.96 12.30 -19.57
C ARG A 278 -13.22 11.08 -20.11
N LEU A 279 -12.18 10.59 -19.40
CA LEU A 279 -11.48 9.37 -19.79
C LEU A 279 -12.37 8.15 -19.71
N ASP A 280 -13.25 8.08 -18.72
CA ASP A 280 -14.23 7.02 -18.54
C ASP A 280 -15.29 7.06 -19.65
N THR A 281 -15.96 8.20 -19.81
CA THR A 281 -17.07 8.37 -20.76
C THR A 281 -16.68 8.08 -22.21
N TYR A 282 -15.47 8.44 -22.62
CA TYR A 282 -15.02 8.29 -24.02
C TYR A 282 -14.12 7.08 -24.25
N ASP A 283 -13.93 6.21 -23.26
CA ASP A 283 -13.00 5.05 -23.31
C ASP A 283 -11.62 5.44 -23.88
N LYS A 284 -11.06 6.55 -23.42
CA LYS A 284 -9.81 7.14 -23.93
C LYS A 284 -8.58 6.80 -23.08
N VAL A 285 -8.66 5.77 -22.26
CA VAL A 285 -7.50 5.29 -21.48
C VAL A 285 -6.42 4.81 -22.45
N GLN A 286 -5.25 5.45 -22.41
CA GLN A 286 -4.18 5.22 -23.39
C GLN A 286 -3.20 4.13 -22.97
N LYS A 287 -3.08 3.84 -21.68
CA LYS A 287 -2.21 2.81 -21.10
C LYS A 287 -2.84 2.20 -19.85
N SER A 288 -2.43 0.99 -19.49
CA SER A 288 -2.94 0.31 -18.30
C SER A 288 -1.83 -0.44 -17.59
N LEU A 289 -1.97 -0.57 -16.28
CA LEU A 289 -1.12 -1.41 -15.45
C LEU A 289 -1.33 -2.88 -15.85
N CYS A 290 -0.25 -3.56 -16.21
CA CYS A 290 -0.23 -4.97 -16.60
C CYS A 290 0.90 -5.71 -15.92
N GLY A 291 0.79 -7.04 -15.90
CA GLY A 291 1.89 -7.93 -15.55
C GLY A 291 2.78 -8.25 -16.75
N PHE A 292 4.01 -8.62 -16.48
CA PHE A 292 4.99 -9.04 -17.48
C PHE A 292 5.72 -10.28 -17.00
N MET A 293 5.86 -11.26 -17.88
CA MET A 293 6.71 -12.45 -17.65
C MET A 293 7.94 -12.36 -18.55
N PHE A 294 9.12 -12.42 -17.97
CA PHE A 294 10.38 -12.37 -18.69
C PHE A 294 10.75 -13.73 -19.26
N SER A 295 11.35 -13.75 -20.46
CA SER A 295 11.88 -14.98 -21.09
C SER A 295 13.24 -15.40 -20.51
N GLU A 296 13.95 -14.49 -19.84
CA GLU A 296 15.30 -14.69 -19.34
C GLU A 296 15.41 -14.20 -17.90
N THR A 297 16.50 -14.56 -17.22
CA THR A 297 16.82 -14.08 -15.89
C THR A 297 17.33 -12.64 -15.93
N ILE A 298 16.82 -11.81 -15.04
CA ILE A 298 17.24 -10.42 -14.82
C ILE A 298 17.65 -10.24 -13.35
N ASN A 299 18.04 -9.05 -12.94
CA ASN A 299 18.12 -8.73 -11.51
C ASN A 299 16.77 -8.23 -11.00
N ASP A 300 16.50 -8.44 -9.72
CA ASP A 300 15.31 -7.88 -9.06
C ASP A 300 15.41 -6.35 -9.04
N TYR A 301 14.22 -5.71 -8.99
CA TYR A 301 14.06 -4.24 -8.91
C TYR A 301 14.57 -3.44 -10.12
N GLU A 302 14.94 -4.08 -11.23
CA GLU A 302 15.26 -3.39 -12.48
C GLU A 302 14.01 -2.76 -13.11
N LYS A 303 14.21 -1.63 -13.81
CA LYS A 303 13.15 -0.95 -14.59
C LYS A 303 13.48 -1.03 -16.07
N PHE A 304 12.45 -1.11 -16.91
CA PHE A 304 12.60 -1.29 -18.35
C PHE A 304 11.68 -0.37 -19.13
N VAL A 305 12.15 0.09 -20.28
CA VAL A 305 11.31 0.66 -21.34
C VAL A 305 10.87 -0.49 -22.25
N LEU A 306 9.60 -0.50 -22.64
CA LEU A 306 9.04 -1.49 -23.55
C LEU A 306 8.94 -0.96 -24.97
N SER A 307 9.30 -1.78 -25.94
CA SER A 307 9.07 -1.52 -27.37
C SER A 307 8.43 -2.71 -28.07
N ASP A 308 7.71 -2.44 -29.14
CA ASP A 308 7.22 -3.48 -30.06
C ASP A 308 8.34 -3.95 -31.02
N GLU A 309 8.04 -4.92 -31.89
CA GLU A 309 8.97 -5.48 -32.87
C GLU A 309 9.50 -4.42 -33.86
N SER A 310 8.75 -3.36 -34.10
CA SER A 310 9.15 -2.23 -34.93
C SER A 310 9.98 -1.19 -34.17
N ASN A 311 10.41 -1.51 -32.94
CA ASN A 311 11.15 -0.63 -32.06
C ASN A 311 10.40 0.66 -31.65
N VAL A 312 9.05 0.65 -31.73
CA VAL A 312 8.20 1.75 -31.26
C VAL A 312 7.91 1.53 -29.78
N GLU A 313 8.03 2.60 -28.98
CA GLU A 313 7.77 2.55 -27.54
C GLU A 313 6.34 2.06 -27.23
N ALA A 314 6.25 1.00 -26.45
CA ALA A 314 5.02 0.32 -26.07
C ALA A 314 4.61 0.57 -24.61
N GLY A 315 5.54 1.01 -23.74
CA GLY A 315 5.28 1.23 -22.33
C GLY A 315 6.53 1.14 -21.46
N ASN A 316 6.36 0.80 -20.19
CA ASN A 316 7.47 0.65 -19.25
C ASN A 316 7.12 -0.35 -18.13
N ILE A 317 8.14 -1.04 -17.61
CA ILE A 317 8.06 -1.87 -16.42
C ILE A 317 8.66 -1.08 -15.25
N THR A 318 7.91 -0.97 -14.16
CA THR A 318 8.24 -0.12 -13.01
C THR A 318 8.77 -0.90 -11.81
N SER A 319 8.35 -2.18 -11.68
CA SER A 319 8.77 -3.07 -10.60
C SER A 319 8.99 -4.47 -11.12
N THR A 320 10.07 -5.12 -10.69
CA THR A 320 10.43 -6.49 -11.11
C THR A 320 10.95 -7.29 -9.92
N ILE A 321 10.67 -8.60 -9.91
CA ILE A 321 11.18 -9.58 -8.94
C ILE A 321 11.34 -10.96 -9.58
N TYR A 322 12.14 -11.82 -8.96
CA TYR A 322 12.08 -13.25 -9.22
C TYR A 322 10.93 -13.89 -8.43
N SER A 323 9.93 -14.41 -9.11
CA SER A 323 8.83 -15.10 -8.44
C SER A 323 9.15 -16.58 -8.18
N TYR A 324 9.20 -16.95 -6.92
CA TYR A 324 9.34 -18.36 -6.51
C TYR A 324 8.13 -19.20 -6.92
N LYS A 325 6.95 -18.59 -6.94
CA LYS A 325 5.68 -19.22 -7.35
C LYS A 325 5.66 -19.58 -8.84
N PHE A 326 6.16 -18.68 -9.70
CA PHE A 326 6.20 -18.86 -11.15
C PHE A 326 7.56 -19.35 -11.67
N LYS A 327 8.59 -19.41 -10.80
CA LYS A 327 9.97 -19.85 -11.09
C LYS A 327 10.59 -19.06 -12.26
N ARG A 328 10.34 -17.76 -12.30
CA ARG A 328 10.88 -16.81 -13.29
C ARG A 328 10.75 -15.37 -12.83
N HIS A 329 11.43 -14.47 -13.51
CA HIS A 329 11.24 -13.05 -13.29
C HIS A 329 9.90 -12.60 -13.85
N ILE A 330 9.20 -11.81 -13.03
CA ILE A 330 7.97 -11.13 -13.38
C ILE A 330 8.09 -9.65 -13.04
N GLY A 331 7.22 -8.84 -13.59
CA GLY A 331 7.15 -7.42 -13.27
C GLY A 331 5.76 -6.87 -13.48
N ILE A 332 5.54 -5.67 -12.93
CA ILE A 332 4.35 -4.87 -13.21
C ILE A 332 4.78 -3.53 -13.81
N GLY A 333 3.90 -2.94 -14.61
CA GLY A 333 4.16 -1.67 -15.28
C GLY A 333 3.05 -1.32 -16.25
N PHE A 334 3.29 -0.34 -17.08
CA PHE A 334 2.26 0.25 -17.93
C PHE A 334 2.51 -0.09 -19.40
N VAL A 335 1.46 -0.51 -20.09
CA VAL A 335 1.50 -0.79 -21.51
C VAL A 335 0.48 0.04 -22.27
N LYS A 336 0.83 0.52 -23.46
CA LYS A 336 -0.07 1.30 -24.33
C LYS A 336 -1.22 0.43 -24.83
N ARG A 337 -2.40 1.04 -25.02
CA ARG A 337 -3.68 0.39 -25.36
C ARG A 337 -3.59 -0.67 -26.46
N LYS A 338 -2.84 -0.40 -27.51
CA LYS A 338 -2.66 -1.34 -28.63
C LYS A 338 -1.98 -2.67 -28.27
N HIS A 339 -1.44 -2.79 -27.05
CA HIS A 339 -0.71 -3.95 -26.58
C HIS A 339 -1.30 -4.57 -25.30
N PHE A 340 -2.54 -4.22 -24.90
CA PHE A 340 -3.19 -4.71 -23.67
C PHE A 340 -3.52 -6.20 -23.69
N GLU A 341 -3.54 -6.80 -24.88
CA GLU A 341 -3.94 -8.20 -25.05
C GLU A 341 -2.96 -9.12 -24.32
N GLU A 342 -3.50 -10.00 -23.47
CA GLU A 342 -2.70 -11.01 -22.78
C GLU A 342 -2.03 -11.92 -23.78
N GLY A 343 -0.74 -12.20 -23.57
CA GLY A 343 0.09 -12.97 -24.49
C GLY A 343 0.88 -12.13 -25.49
N THR A 344 0.59 -10.83 -25.62
CA THR A 344 1.40 -9.91 -26.44
C THR A 344 2.87 -9.99 -26.03
N VAL A 345 3.75 -10.16 -26.99
CA VAL A 345 5.22 -10.18 -26.77
C VAL A 345 5.81 -8.81 -27.09
N LEU A 346 6.57 -8.28 -26.15
CA LEU A 346 7.28 -7.01 -26.26
C LEU A 346 8.78 -7.21 -25.97
N LEU A 347 9.57 -6.17 -26.25
CA LEU A 347 10.99 -6.11 -25.94
C LEU A 347 11.20 -5.15 -24.78
N ALA A 348 11.70 -5.66 -23.66
CA ALA A 348 12.11 -4.90 -22.49
C ALA A 348 13.58 -4.50 -22.63
N LYS A 349 13.87 -3.20 -22.52
CA LYS A 349 15.21 -2.61 -22.65
C LYS A 349 15.53 -1.76 -21.42
N ASN A 350 16.78 -1.85 -20.98
CA ASN A 350 17.40 -0.88 -20.07
C ASN A 350 18.79 -0.52 -20.59
N ALA A 351 19.50 0.37 -19.89
CA ALA A 351 20.81 0.85 -20.33
C ALA A 351 21.90 -0.23 -20.36
N ASP A 352 21.75 -1.27 -19.54
CA ASP A 352 22.81 -2.23 -19.21
C ASP A 352 22.67 -3.57 -19.92
N ARG A 353 21.61 -3.76 -20.73
CA ARG A 353 21.30 -5.08 -21.32
C ARG A 353 20.80 -5.02 -22.75
N ASN A 354 21.02 -6.11 -23.47
CA ASN A 354 20.31 -6.39 -24.72
C ASN A 354 18.80 -6.53 -24.47
N PRO A 355 17.96 -6.20 -25.46
CA PRO A 355 16.51 -6.34 -25.33
C PRO A 355 16.08 -7.77 -24.97
N ILE A 356 15.25 -7.90 -23.95
CA ILE A 356 14.72 -9.17 -23.47
C ILE A 356 13.23 -9.27 -23.84
N LYS A 357 12.79 -10.43 -24.33
CA LYS A 357 11.37 -10.68 -24.59
C LYS A 357 10.60 -10.77 -23.28
N VAL A 358 9.46 -10.07 -23.24
CA VAL A 358 8.50 -10.14 -22.15
C VAL A 358 7.11 -10.40 -22.72
N THR A 359 6.31 -11.16 -21.98
CA THR A 359 4.92 -11.47 -22.35
C THR A 359 3.98 -10.71 -21.42
N VAL A 360 3.04 -9.96 -21.97
CA VAL A 360 2.00 -9.24 -21.24
C VAL A 360 1.06 -10.23 -20.54
N LYS A 361 0.73 -9.96 -19.29
CA LYS A 361 -0.16 -10.73 -18.43
C LYS A 361 -1.20 -9.87 -17.76
N LYS A 362 -2.38 -10.43 -17.51
CA LYS A 362 -3.38 -9.81 -16.62
C LYS A 362 -2.94 -9.90 -15.17
N LEU A 363 -3.36 -8.93 -14.37
CA LEU A 363 -3.14 -8.90 -12.93
C LEU A 363 -4.45 -9.28 -12.18
N PRO A 364 -4.35 -9.94 -11.01
CA PRO A 364 -3.15 -10.57 -10.46
C PRO A 364 -2.64 -11.73 -11.34
N PHE A 365 -1.34 -12.06 -11.20
CA PHE A 365 -0.79 -13.21 -11.91
C PHE A 365 -1.48 -14.50 -11.49
N LYS A 366 -1.89 -15.30 -12.50
CA LYS A 366 -2.49 -16.61 -12.30
C LYS A 366 -1.56 -17.71 -12.80
N LYS A 367 -1.56 -18.86 -12.11
CA LYS A 367 -0.85 -20.06 -12.60
C LYS A 367 -1.50 -20.60 -13.87
#